data_d4069b92c1abf7d6cd24666e16232275
#
_entry.id   d4069b92c1abf7d6cd24666e16232275
#
_cell.length_a   1.000
_cell.length_b   1.000
_cell.length_c   1.000
_cell.angle_alpha   90.00
_cell.angle_beta   90.00
_cell.angle_gamma   90.00
#
_symmetry.space_group_name_H-M   'P 1'
#
loop_
_entity.id
_entity.type
_entity.pdbx_description
1 polymer ?
#
loop_
_entity_poly.entity_id
_entity_poly.type
_entity_poly.pdbx_seq_one_letter_code
_entity_poly.pdbx_strand_id
1 'polypeptide(L)'
;MHEQFEAIHPFLDGNGRLGRLLITLFLIERGRLPQPLLYLSAYIEAHRQDYYELLQRVRTHGDWMGWLRFFIAGVTEISLEVVGRADRLMDLREKFRTRLRDKPKALALLDELFLNPYMSVAKAERVLKVSNPTARQAVMLLQRKGMLEEITGRTWGKLYLVKPIMDTIDLKGNGK
;
A
#
# COMPACT_ATOMS: atom_id res chain seq x y z
N MET A 1 26.38 1.06 4.19
CA MET A 1 25.74 -0.27 4.01
C MET A 1 25.19 -0.47 2.61
N HIS A 2 24.16 0.26 2.16
CA HIS A 2 23.51 0.03 0.85
C HIS A 2 24.49 0.20 -0.33
N GLU A 3 25.23 1.31 -0.41
CA GLU A 3 26.22 1.55 -1.44
C GLU A 3 27.29 0.41 -1.47
N GLN A 4 27.78 0.01 -0.32
CA GLN A 4 28.75 -1.06 -0.20
C GLN A 4 28.20 -2.41 -0.69
N PHE A 5 26.94 -2.72 -0.39
CA PHE A 5 26.26 -3.91 -0.91
C PHE A 5 26.16 -3.88 -2.44
N GLU A 6 25.75 -2.73 -3.01
CA GLU A 6 25.69 -2.53 -4.46
C GLU A 6 27.09 -2.58 -5.13
N ALA A 7 28.15 -2.18 -4.41
CA ALA A 7 29.51 -2.28 -4.88
C ALA A 7 30.04 -3.72 -4.90
N ILE A 8 29.78 -4.50 -3.84
CA ILE A 8 30.19 -5.90 -3.72
C ILE A 8 29.45 -6.78 -4.73
N HIS A 9 28.16 -6.51 -4.96
CA HIS A 9 27.31 -7.19 -5.94
C HIS A 9 27.32 -8.72 -5.81
N PRO A 10 27.01 -9.30 -4.62
CA PRO A 10 27.36 -10.68 -4.28
C PRO A 10 26.55 -11.76 -5.02
N PHE A 11 25.45 -11.41 -5.70
CA PHE A 11 24.59 -12.37 -6.38
C PHE A 11 24.64 -12.20 -7.90
N LEU A 12 24.33 -13.25 -8.63
CA LEU A 12 24.28 -13.23 -10.11
C LEU A 12 23.14 -12.34 -10.64
N ASP A 13 22.01 -12.26 -9.91
CA ASP A 13 20.87 -11.39 -10.22
C ASP A 13 20.18 -10.93 -8.93
N GLY A 14 19.40 -9.85 -9.03
CA GLY A 14 18.55 -9.35 -7.96
C GLY A 14 19.25 -8.48 -6.91
N ASN A 15 20.54 -8.16 -7.07
CA ASN A 15 21.28 -7.35 -6.09
C ASN A 15 20.60 -6.01 -5.80
N GLY A 16 20.19 -5.26 -6.83
CA GLY A 16 19.51 -3.98 -6.63
C GLY A 16 18.19 -4.10 -5.88
N ARG A 17 17.40 -5.16 -6.12
CA ARG A 17 16.17 -5.44 -5.35
C ARG A 17 16.49 -5.75 -3.89
N LEU A 18 17.47 -6.59 -3.66
CA LEU A 18 17.91 -6.97 -2.32
C LEU A 18 18.55 -5.79 -1.57
N GLY A 19 19.39 -5.01 -2.23
CA GLY A 19 20.02 -3.81 -1.69
C GLY A 19 18.98 -2.78 -1.21
N ARG A 20 17.91 -2.57 -2.00
CA ARG A 20 16.81 -1.68 -1.61
C ARG A 20 15.98 -2.25 -0.46
N LEU A 21 15.74 -3.56 -0.43
CA LEU A 21 15.08 -4.22 0.69
C LEU A 21 15.87 -4.09 1.99
N LEU A 22 17.18 -4.22 1.93
CA LEU A 22 18.07 -4.05 3.08
C LEU A 22 17.97 -2.65 3.72
N ILE A 23 17.68 -1.60 2.95
CA ILE A 23 17.44 -0.26 3.49
C ILE A 23 16.23 -0.31 4.44
N THR A 24 15.11 -0.85 3.98
CA THR A 24 13.87 -0.93 4.78
C THR A 24 14.08 -1.78 6.03
N LEU A 25 14.72 -2.95 5.89
CA LEU A 25 15.01 -3.85 7.01
C LEU A 25 15.94 -3.19 8.05
N PHE A 26 16.94 -2.46 7.60
CA PHE A 26 17.86 -1.73 8.49
C PHE A 26 17.12 -0.62 9.27
N LEU A 27 16.22 0.12 8.62
CA LEU A 27 15.43 1.14 9.30
C LEU A 27 14.47 0.55 10.35
N ILE A 28 13.92 -0.63 10.08
CA ILE A 28 13.07 -1.37 11.03
C ILE A 28 13.94 -1.86 12.20
N GLU A 29 15.05 -2.50 11.92
CA GLU A 29 16.01 -3.01 12.95
C GLU A 29 16.47 -1.90 13.89
N ARG A 30 16.70 -0.69 13.36
CA ARG A 30 17.09 0.49 14.13
C ARG A 30 15.91 1.22 14.80
N GLY A 31 14.70 0.67 14.75
CA GLY A 31 13.51 1.28 15.33
C GLY A 31 13.09 2.63 14.70
N ARG A 32 13.59 2.91 13.48
CA ARG A 32 13.26 4.14 12.74
C ARG A 32 12.01 4.00 11.87
N LEU A 33 11.59 2.77 11.61
CA LEU A 33 10.41 2.44 10.83
C LEU A 33 9.67 1.30 11.54
N PRO A 34 8.43 1.49 12.00
CA PRO A 34 7.69 0.44 12.72
C PRO A 34 7.16 -0.67 11.81
N GLN A 35 6.97 -0.38 10.53
CA GLN A 35 6.42 -1.27 9.52
C GLN A 35 7.09 -1.00 8.17
N PRO A 36 7.15 -1.98 7.23
CA PRO A 36 7.81 -1.82 5.92
C PRO A 36 6.99 -0.95 4.94
N LEU A 37 6.54 0.23 5.38
CA LEU A 37 5.69 1.12 4.58
C LEU A 37 6.48 2.04 3.64
N LEU A 38 7.81 2.14 3.83
CA LEU A 38 8.67 2.99 3.01
C LEU A 38 9.11 2.24 1.74
N TYR A 39 8.35 2.39 0.67
CA TYR A 39 8.67 1.78 -0.63
C TYR A 39 9.61 2.66 -1.46
N LEU A 40 10.84 2.83 -0.97
CA LEU A 40 11.87 3.68 -1.59
C LEU A 40 12.23 3.24 -3.03
N SER A 41 11.95 1.99 -3.39
CA SER A 41 12.19 1.48 -4.75
C SER A 41 11.45 2.29 -5.82
N ALA A 42 10.27 2.84 -5.52
CA ALA A 42 9.52 3.65 -6.47
C ALA A 42 10.26 4.96 -6.80
N TYR A 43 10.79 5.63 -5.77
CA TYR A 43 11.58 6.84 -5.93
C TYR A 43 12.87 6.56 -6.72
N ILE A 44 13.61 5.52 -6.34
CA ILE A 44 14.86 5.15 -7.01
C ILE A 44 14.61 4.80 -8.48
N GLU A 45 13.52 4.10 -8.80
CA GLU A 45 13.19 3.77 -10.19
C GLU A 45 12.81 5.01 -11.01
N ALA A 46 12.08 5.96 -10.41
CA ALA A 46 11.75 7.24 -11.05
C ALA A 46 13.01 8.11 -11.30
N HIS A 47 14.04 7.99 -10.45
CA HIS A 47 15.28 8.74 -10.52
C HIS A 47 16.49 7.82 -10.78
N ARG A 48 16.30 6.82 -11.63
CA ARG A 48 17.27 5.73 -11.82
C ARG A 48 18.65 6.23 -12.29
N GLN A 49 18.67 7.19 -13.19
CA GLN A 49 19.92 7.75 -13.73
C GLN A 49 20.72 8.45 -12.63
N ASP A 50 20.10 9.35 -11.89
CA ASP A 50 20.73 10.08 -10.78
C ASP A 50 21.24 9.12 -9.70
N TYR A 51 20.47 8.07 -9.41
CA TYR A 51 20.84 7.03 -8.45
C TYR A 51 22.15 6.34 -8.81
N TYR A 52 22.30 5.88 -10.06
CA TYR A 52 23.55 5.22 -10.48
C TYR A 52 24.72 6.18 -10.57
N GLU A 53 24.50 7.39 -11.02
CA GLU A 53 25.52 8.42 -11.08
C GLU A 53 26.05 8.76 -9.67
N LEU A 54 25.17 8.96 -8.71
CA LEU A 54 25.53 9.24 -7.32
C LEU A 54 26.27 8.06 -6.66
N LEU A 55 25.86 6.82 -6.90
CA LEU A 55 26.62 5.65 -6.44
C LEU A 55 28.03 5.63 -7.02
N GLN A 56 28.18 5.93 -8.32
CA GLN A 56 29.49 6.02 -8.97
C GLN A 56 30.34 7.15 -8.38
N ARG A 57 29.74 8.32 -8.12
CA ARG A 57 30.45 9.44 -7.49
C ARG A 57 30.91 9.14 -6.07
N VAL A 58 30.14 8.36 -5.30
CA VAL A 58 30.62 7.88 -4.00
C VAL A 58 31.88 7.04 -4.15
N ARG A 59 31.90 6.12 -5.13
CA ARG A 59 33.04 5.21 -5.37
C ARG A 59 34.30 5.93 -5.87
N THR A 60 34.11 6.89 -6.79
CA THR A 60 35.23 7.54 -7.48
C THR A 60 35.75 8.81 -6.79
N HIS A 61 34.88 9.53 -6.09
CA HIS A 61 35.17 10.85 -5.52
C HIS A 61 34.84 10.96 -4.02
N GLY A 62 34.28 9.92 -3.40
CA GLY A 62 33.85 9.98 -2.00
C GLY A 62 32.67 10.93 -1.74
N ASP A 63 31.83 11.23 -2.77
CA ASP A 63 30.71 12.17 -2.65
C ASP A 63 29.53 11.58 -1.87
N TRP A 64 29.75 11.35 -0.59
CA TRP A 64 28.70 10.90 0.31
C TRP A 64 27.59 11.93 0.51
N MET A 65 27.91 13.22 0.38
CA MET A 65 26.93 14.27 0.63
C MET A 65 25.87 14.31 -0.47
N GLY A 66 26.26 14.16 -1.73
CA GLY A 66 25.33 14.05 -2.85
C GLY A 66 24.38 12.84 -2.69
N TRP A 67 24.97 11.69 -2.36
CA TRP A 67 24.21 10.47 -2.08
C TRP A 67 23.23 10.62 -0.92
N LEU A 68 23.64 11.17 0.22
CA LEU A 68 22.77 11.35 1.38
C LEU A 68 21.63 12.32 1.11
N ARG A 69 21.87 13.41 0.38
CA ARG A 69 20.81 14.34 -0.02
C ARG A 69 19.76 13.67 -0.89
N PHE A 70 20.18 12.91 -1.88
CA PHE A 70 19.28 12.12 -2.74
C PHE A 70 18.45 11.13 -1.91
N PHE A 71 19.12 10.38 -1.03
CA PHE A 71 18.46 9.40 -0.18
C PHE A 71 17.41 10.04 0.75
N ILE A 72 17.76 11.14 1.43
CA ILE A 72 16.87 11.85 2.35
C ILE A 72 15.69 12.46 1.57
N ALA A 73 15.93 13.03 0.38
CA ALA A 73 14.87 13.54 -0.47
C ALA A 73 13.86 12.43 -0.82
N GLY A 74 14.35 11.25 -1.24
CA GLY A 74 13.50 10.10 -1.53
C GLY A 74 12.71 9.61 -0.31
N VAL A 75 13.34 9.52 0.84
CA VAL A 75 12.65 9.16 2.11
C VAL A 75 11.55 10.17 2.42
N THR A 76 11.83 11.46 2.27
CA THR A 76 10.88 12.55 2.54
C THR A 76 9.68 12.47 1.59
N GLU A 77 9.93 12.37 0.29
CA GLU A 77 8.87 12.29 -0.74
C GLU A 77 7.95 11.09 -0.53
N ILE A 78 8.52 9.89 -0.37
CA ILE A 78 7.73 8.68 -0.14
C ILE A 78 6.98 8.73 1.20
N SER A 79 7.57 9.30 2.24
CA SER A 79 6.90 9.43 3.54
C SER A 79 5.68 10.35 3.44
N LEU A 80 5.81 11.49 2.77
CA LEU A 80 4.68 12.41 2.53
C LEU A 80 3.58 11.76 1.70
N GLU A 81 3.95 10.98 0.68
CA GLU A 81 2.99 10.22 -0.13
C GLU A 81 2.22 9.20 0.73
N VAL A 82 2.92 8.43 1.57
CA VAL A 82 2.31 7.43 2.47
C VAL A 82 1.35 8.08 3.45
N VAL A 83 1.74 9.20 4.08
CA VAL A 83 0.87 9.96 4.98
C VAL A 83 -0.38 10.46 4.25
N GLY A 84 -0.20 11.11 3.11
CA GLY A 84 -1.35 11.58 2.31
C GLY A 84 -2.27 10.46 1.83
N ARG A 85 -1.75 9.25 1.60
CA ARG A 85 -2.55 8.06 1.28
C ARG A 85 -3.33 7.58 2.49
N ALA A 86 -2.71 7.57 3.68
CA ALA A 86 -3.39 7.21 4.92
C ALA A 86 -4.53 8.19 5.24
N ASP A 87 -4.31 9.49 5.10
CA ASP A 87 -5.34 10.52 5.31
C ASP A 87 -6.54 10.29 4.37
N ARG A 88 -6.29 10.06 3.07
CA ARG A 88 -7.37 9.77 2.10
C ARG A 88 -8.15 8.50 2.45
N LEU A 89 -7.49 7.47 2.98
CA LEU A 89 -8.16 6.25 3.43
C LEU A 89 -9.01 6.51 4.68
N MET A 90 -8.53 7.33 5.61
CA MET A 90 -9.29 7.74 6.80
C MET A 90 -10.54 8.55 6.42
N ASP A 91 -10.40 9.50 5.52
CA ASP A 91 -11.53 10.30 4.98
C ASP A 91 -12.55 9.41 4.27
N LEU A 92 -12.09 8.46 3.46
CA LEU A 92 -12.95 7.50 2.78
C LEU A 92 -13.72 6.62 3.79
N ARG A 93 -13.04 6.17 4.85
CA ARG A 93 -13.65 5.38 5.92
C ARG A 93 -14.74 6.18 6.63
N GLU A 94 -14.49 7.43 7.00
CA GLU A 94 -15.48 8.27 7.65
C GLU A 94 -16.67 8.61 6.74
N LYS A 95 -16.41 8.86 5.47
CA LYS A 95 -17.47 9.01 4.44
C LYS A 95 -18.36 7.77 4.34
N PHE A 96 -17.77 6.58 4.36
CA PHE A 96 -18.54 5.34 4.34
C PHE A 96 -19.31 5.13 5.65
N ARG A 97 -18.70 5.42 6.79
CA ARG A 97 -19.32 5.35 8.10
C ARG A 97 -20.57 6.23 8.20
N THR A 98 -20.47 7.47 7.77
CA THR A 98 -21.59 8.41 7.72
C THR A 98 -22.75 7.89 6.84
N ARG A 99 -22.43 7.33 5.65
CA ARG A 99 -23.44 6.77 4.73
C ARG A 99 -24.09 5.48 5.24
N LEU A 100 -23.48 4.81 6.22
CA LEU A 100 -23.97 3.55 6.80
C LEU A 100 -24.52 3.71 8.21
N ARG A 101 -24.62 4.92 8.73
CA ARG A 101 -24.97 5.23 10.13
C ARG A 101 -26.24 4.52 10.61
N ASP A 102 -27.26 4.42 9.75
CA ASP A 102 -28.54 3.78 10.02
C ASP A 102 -28.61 2.29 9.57
N LYS A 103 -27.50 1.68 9.22
CA LYS A 103 -27.38 0.32 8.68
C LYS A 103 -26.37 -0.50 9.47
N PRO A 104 -26.68 -0.91 10.72
CA PRO A 104 -25.68 -1.48 11.66
C PRO A 104 -24.96 -2.71 11.11
N LYS A 105 -25.62 -3.60 10.38
CA LYS A 105 -24.98 -4.80 9.80
C LYS A 105 -23.99 -4.44 8.69
N ALA A 106 -24.30 -3.47 7.83
CA ALA A 106 -23.39 -3.01 6.79
C ALA A 106 -22.23 -2.20 7.41
N LEU A 107 -22.51 -1.40 8.45
CA LEU A 107 -21.50 -0.68 9.21
C LEU A 107 -20.50 -1.62 9.89
N ALA A 108 -20.96 -2.72 10.46
CA ALA A 108 -20.10 -3.72 11.10
C ALA A 108 -19.13 -4.42 10.12
N LEU A 109 -19.42 -4.41 8.82
CA LEU A 109 -18.49 -4.91 7.78
C LEU A 109 -17.42 -3.88 7.41
N LEU A 110 -17.58 -2.62 7.78
CA LEU A 110 -16.71 -1.53 7.31
C LEU A 110 -15.27 -1.73 7.76
N ASP A 111 -15.04 -2.04 9.03
CA ASP A 111 -13.69 -2.23 9.55
C ASP A 111 -12.97 -3.39 8.87
N GLU A 112 -13.68 -4.48 8.62
CA GLU A 112 -13.15 -5.62 7.87
C GLU A 112 -12.80 -5.26 6.41
N LEU A 113 -13.57 -4.38 5.77
CA LEU A 113 -13.32 -3.93 4.40
C LEU A 113 -12.06 -3.05 4.30
N PHE A 114 -11.72 -2.30 5.34
CA PHE A 114 -10.48 -1.52 5.39
C PHE A 114 -9.25 -2.35 5.78
N LEU A 115 -9.43 -3.52 6.40
CA LEU A 115 -8.37 -4.51 6.60
C LEU A 115 -8.12 -5.33 5.33
N ASN A 116 -9.19 -5.69 4.63
CA ASN A 116 -9.13 -6.46 3.41
C ASN A 116 -10.28 -6.04 2.48
N PRO A 117 -9.99 -5.32 1.38
CA PRO A 117 -11.01 -4.75 0.50
C PRO A 117 -11.84 -5.77 -0.28
N TYR A 118 -11.54 -7.06 -0.15
CA TYR A 118 -12.30 -8.13 -0.78
C TYR A 118 -13.35 -8.71 0.19
N MET A 119 -14.58 -8.88 -0.30
CA MET A 119 -15.70 -9.42 0.46
C MET A 119 -16.43 -10.51 -0.34
N SER A 120 -16.78 -11.60 0.34
CA SER A 120 -17.76 -12.58 -0.15
C SER A 120 -18.91 -12.69 0.85
N VAL A 121 -20.06 -13.24 0.41
CA VAL A 121 -21.19 -13.48 1.31
C VAL A 121 -20.78 -14.39 2.47
N ALA A 122 -19.98 -15.43 2.19
CA ALA A 122 -19.48 -16.36 3.24
C ALA A 122 -18.54 -15.66 4.24
N LYS A 123 -17.71 -14.68 3.80
CA LYS A 123 -16.91 -13.86 4.70
C LYS A 123 -17.79 -12.96 5.56
N ALA A 124 -18.78 -12.28 4.96
CA ALA A 124 -19.72 -11.42 5.67
C ALA A 124 -20.54 -12.21 6.72
N GLU A 125 -20.95 -13.44 6.41
CA GLU A 125 -21.63 -14.34 7.33
C GLU A 125 -20.80 -14.64 8.58
N ARG A 126 -19.53 -14.94 8.41
CA ARG A 126 -18.58 -15.18 9.52
C ARG A 126 -18.33 -13.94 10.36
N VAL A 127 -18.11 -12.78 9.70
CA VAL A 127 -17.83 -11.52 10.39
C VAL A 127 -19.04 -11.04 11.19
N LEU A 128 -20.23 -11.11 10.61
CA LEU A 128 -21.48 -10.67 11.24
C LEU A 128 -22.08 -11.69 12.20
N LYS A 129 -21.63 -12.96 12.13
CA LYS A 129 -22.22 -14.11 12.87
C LYS A 129 -23.72 -14.22 12.64
N VAL A 130 -24.16 -14.14 11.40
CA VAL A 130 -25.56 -14.18 10.98
C VAL A 130 -25.77 -15.26 9.90
N SER A 131 -27.04 -15.56 9.59
CA SER A 131 -27.39 -16.48 8.51
C SER A 131 -27.01 -15.94 7.12
N ASN A 132 -26.81 -16.81 6.15
CA ASN A 132 -26.45 -16.48 4.78
C ASN A 132 -27.39 -15.44 4.12
N PRO A 133 -28.73 -15.54 4.21
CA PRO A 133 -29.63 -14.53 3.65
C PRO A 133 -29.38 -13.14 4.25
N THR A 134 -29.13 -13.05 5.54
CA THR A 134 -28.86 -11.78 6.22
C THR A 134 -27.52 -11.16 5.80
N ALA A 135 -26.46 -11.98 5.74
CA ALA A 135 -25.14 -11.54 5.24
C ALA A 135 -25.24 -11.06 3.78
N ARG A 136 -25.96 -11.81 2.95
CA ARG A 136 -26.21 -11.44 1.54
C ARG A 136 -26.89 -10.08 1.43
N GLN A 137 -27.93 -9.81 2.25
CA GLN A 137 -28.61 -8.51 2.26
C GLN A 137 -27.63 -7.37 2.61
N ALA A 138 -26.74 -7.56 3.58
CA ALA A 138 -25.73 -6.56 3.95
C ALA A 138 -24.74 -6.28 2.80
N VAL A 139 -24.22 -7.33 2.15
CA VAL A 139 -23.34 -7.21 0.98
C VAL A 139 -24.04 -6.51 -0.18
N MET A 140 -25.25 -6.91 -0.50
CA MET A 140 -26.06 -6.27 -1.58
C MET A 140 -26.40 -4.80 -1.26
N LEU A 141 -26.58 -4.45 0.02
CA LEU A 141 -26.77 -3.07 0.43
C LEU A 141 -25.51 -2.23 0.14
N LEU A 142 -24.32 -2.74 0.50
CA LEU A 142 -23.04 -2.08 0.21
C LEU A 142 -22.84 -1.92 -1.30
N GLN A 143 -23.19 -2.95 -2.09
CA GLN A 143 -23.13 -2.89 -3.55
C GLN A 143 -24.08 -1.81 -4.11
N ARG A 144 -25.34 -1.79 -3.69
CA ARG A 144 -26.33 -0.76 -4.11
C ARG A 144 -25.92 0.66 -3.74
N LYS A 145 -25.18 0.82 -2.63
CA LYS A 145 -24.61 2.12 -2.22
C LYS A 145 -23.32 2.47 -2.99
N GLY A 146 -22.86 1.63 -3.92
CA GLY A 146 -21.67 1.85 -4.72
C GLY A 146 -20.36 1.72 -3.92
N MET A 147 -20.39 1.01 -2.78
CA MET A 147 -19.22 0.75 -1.97
C MET A 147 -18.51 -0.55 -2.34
N LEU A 148 -19.25 -1.51 -2.87
CA LEU A 148 -18.76 -2.79 -3.35
C LEU A 148 -19.11 -2.96 -4.84
N GLU A 149 -18.16 -3.51 -5.59
CA GLU A 149 -18.32 -3.92 -6.99
C GLU A 149 -18.08 -5.43 -7.10
N GLU A 150 -18.94 -6.15 -7.79
CA GLU A 150 -18.78 -7.58 -8.05
C GLU A 150 -17.76 -7.75 -9.18
N ILE A 151 -16.73 -8.57 -8.97
CA ILE A 151 -15.56 -8.65 -9.86
C ILE A 151 -15.37 -10.02 -10.54
N THR A 152 -16.23 -11.01 -10.26
CA THR A 152 -16.01 -12.39 -10.74
C THR A 152 -16.93 -12.79 -11.89
N GLY A 153 -18.07 -12.11 -12.11
CA GLY A 153 -19.09 -12.48 -13.09
C GLY A 153 -19.75 -13.85 -12.82
N ARG A 154 -19.52 -14.46 -11.65
CA ARG A 154 -20.00 -15.80 -11.31
C ARG A 154 -21.43 -15.78 -10.80
N THR A 155 -22.17 -16.86 -11.05
CA THR A 155 -23.50 -17.06 -10.46
C THR A 155 -23.39 -17.38 -8.96
N TRP A 156 -22.39 -18.21 -8.58
CA TRP A 156 -22.12 -18.65 -7.22
C TRP A 156 -20.72 -18.24 -6.77
N GLY A 157 -20.52 -18.06 -5.45
CA GLY A 157 -19.21 -17.71 -4.90
C GLY A 157 -18.71 -16.35 -5.35
N LYS A 158 -19.60 -15.38 -5.54
CA LYS A 158 -19.28 -14.02 -5.95
C LYS A 158 -18.29 -13.37 -5.01
N LEU A 159 -17.29 -12.71 -5.59
CA LEU A 159 -16.33 -11.87 -4.87
C LEU A 159 -16.61 -10.41 -5.20
N TYR A 160 -16.57 -9.60 -4.18
CA TYR A 160 -16.80 -8.16 -4.26
C TYR A 160 -15.55 -7.41 -3.82
N LEU A 161 -15.31 -6.26 -4.41
CA LEU A 161 -14.16 -5.39 -4.17
C LEU A 161 -14.63 -3.99 -3.77
N VAL A 162 -13.96 -3.39 -2.79
CA VAL A 162 -14.09 -1.95 -2.51
C VAL A 162 -13.13 -1.20 -3.42
N LYS A 163 -13.57 -0.92 -4.65
CA LYS A 163 -12.75 -0.22 -5.65
C LYS A 163 -12.18 1.11 -5.14
N PRO A 164 -12.92 2.01 -4.44
CA PRO A 164 -12.37 3.24 -3.92
C PRO A 164 -11.18 3.07 -2.95
N ILE A 165 -11.11 1.95 -2.21
CA ILE A 165 -9.93 1.63 -1.38
C ILE A 165 -8.75 1.29 -2.29
N MET A 166 -8.96 0.42 -3.28
CA MET A 166 -7.91 0.05 -4.23
C MET A 166 -7.40 1.27 -5.00
N ASP A 167 -8.30 2.10 -5.51
CA ASP A 167 -7.94 3.33 -6.23
C ASP A 167 -7.10 4.28 -5.33
N THR A 168 -7.34 4.28 -4.02
CA THR A 168 -6.56 5.08 -3.05
C THR A 168 -5.19 4.45 -2.76
N ILE A 169 -5.10 3.13 -2.73
CA ILE A 169 -3.85 2.38 -2.50
C ILE A 169 -3.00 2.37 -3.77
N ASP A 170 -3.61 2.08 -4.91
CA ASP A 170 -2.97 1.89 -6.21
C ASP A 170 -2.69 3.20 -6.94
N LEU A 171 -2.67 4.34 -6.26
CA LEU A 171 -2.20 5.55 -6.88
C LEU A 171 -0.81 5.30 -7.50
N LYS A 172 -0.82 4.65 -8.67
CA LYS A 172 0.23 4.82 -9.66
C LYS A 172 0.31 6.32 -9.83
N GLY A 173 1.42 6.88 -9.40
CA GLY A 173 1.63 8.30 -9.53
C GLY A 173 1.11 8.74 -10.88
N ASN A 174 0.29 9.78 -10.92
CA ASN A 174 -0.02 10.51 -12.13
C ASN A 174 1.29 11.07 -12.68
N GLY A 175 2.08 10.20 -13.27
CA GLY A 175 3.21 10.49 -14.12
C GLY A 175 2.75 10.28 -15.55
N LYS A 176 2.15 11.33 -16.12
CA LYS A 176 2.29 11.54 -17.56
C LYS A 176 3.72 11.96 -17.84
#